data_e0786bf158dc7bd8a95ede6b690811e0
#
_entry.id   e0786bf158dc7bd8a95ede6b690811e0
#
_cell.length_a   1.000
_cell.length_b   1.000
_cell.length_c   1.000
_cell.angle_alpha   90.00
_cell.angle_beta   90.00
_cell.angle_gamma   90.00
#
_symmetry.space_group_name_H-M   'P 1'
#
loop_
_entity.id
_entity.type
_entity.pdbx_description
1 polymer ?
#
loop_
_entity_poly.entity_id
_entity_poly.type
_entity_poly.pdbx_seq_one_letter_code
_entity_poly.pdbx_strand_id
1 'polypeptide(L)'
;MKNTISSIKKQTRWLAALGAAVLGLLLVAAPVQNGLTAPAVTLTASVQNQQCQRGDKVNVTLTATLTPAQRNVRFSWDFNNDGIFDTAPNTNPTVTTSYPDEVNATATVKVTKGTRSATDSVTFATLRCE
;
A
#
# COMPACT_ATOMS: atom_id res chain seq x y z
N MET A 1 60.92 14.84 -0.09
CA MET A 1 60.00 14.74 1.04
C MET A 1 59.40 16.07 1.51
N LYS A 2 59.00 16.94 0.60
CA LYS A 2 58.44 18.29 0.96
C LYS A 2 57.00 18.53 0.51
N ASN A 3 56.35 17.57 -0.10
CA ASN A 3 55.01 17.79 -0.68
C ASN A 3 53.84 17.23 0.14
N THR A 4 54.08 16.51 1.23
CA THR A 4 53.01 15.83 1.98
C THR A 4 52.34 16.74 3.03
N ILE A 5 53.01 17.77 3.50
CA ILE A 5 52.50 18.67 4.55
C ILE A 5 51.60 19.78 3.97
N SER A 6 51.81 20.18 2.73
CA SER A 6 50.98 21.21 2.09
C SER A 6 49.59 20.78 1.71
N SER A 7 49.40 19.47 1.48
CA SER A 7 48.11 18.93 1.09
C SER A 7 47.11 18.85 2.26
N ILE A 8 47.61 18.58 3.46
CA ILE A 8 46.74 18.43 4.65
C ILE A 8 46.19 19.79 5.10
N LYS A 9 46.93 20.85 4.96
CA LYS A 9 46.43 22.20 5.31
C LYS A 9 45.35 22.71 4.36
N LYS A 10 45.34 22.28 3.12
CA LYS A 10 44.31 22.67 2.17
C LYS A 10 42.97 21.93 2.42
N GLN A 11 43.04 20.70 2.85
CA GLN A 11 41.83 19.95 3.12
C GLN A 11 41.07 20.46 4.36
N THR A 12 41.77 20.87 5.41
CA THR A 12 41.12 21.38 6.62
C THR A 12 40.36 22.69 6.39
N ARG A 13 40.81 23.52 5.42
CA ARG A 13 40.10 24.76 5.09
C ARG A 13 38.80 24.51 4.28
N TRP A 14 38.79 23.49 3.47
CA TRP A 14 37.60 23.12 2.70
C TRP A 14 36.49 22.52 3.56
N LEU A 15 36.85 21.75 4.56
CA LEU A 15 35.88 21.17 5.50
C LEU A 15 35.20 22.23 6.38
N ALA A 16 35.89 23.26 6.75
CA ALA A 16 35.32 24.39 7.50
C ALA A 16 34.31 25.21 6.66
N ALA A 17 34.55 25.33 5.37
CA ALA A 17 33.63 26.04 4.47
C ALA A 17 32.36 25.25 4.17
N LEU A 18 32.47 23.93 4.07
CA LEU A 18 31.32 23.04 3.88
C LEU A 18 30.42 22.99 5.11
N GLY A 19 30.98 23.07 6.31
CA GLY A 19 30.18 23.06 7.55
C GLY A 19 29.29 24.30 7.68
N ALA A 20 29.75 25.47 7.25
CA ALA A 20 28.94 26.68 7.28
C ALA A 20 27.82 26.70 6.24
N ALA A 21 28.05 26.12 5.06
CA ALA A 21 27.02 26.00 4.02
C ALA A 21 25.91 25.03 4.38
N VAL A 22 26.25 23.94 5.06
CA VAL A 22 25.27 22.94 5.53
C VAL A 22 24.36 23.50 6.61
N LEU A 23 24.90 24.31 7.53
CA LEU A 23 24.05 24.96 8.55
C LEU A 23 23.07 25.96 7.94
N GLY A 24 23.47 26.70 6.93
CA GLY A 24 22.57 27.63 6.23
C GLY A 24 21.43 26.92 5.49
N LEU A 25 21.71 25.76 4.91
CA LEU A 25 20.71 24.98 4.19
C LEU A 25 19.67 24.33 5.11
N LEU A 26 20.08 23.90 6.29
CA LEU A 26 19.18 23.32 7.29
C LEU A 26 18.19 24.35 7.85
N LEU A 27 18.58 25.61 7.97
CA LEU A 27 17.70 26.67 8.45
C LEU A 27 16.65 27.10 7.41
N VAL A 28 16.93 26.93 6.13
CA VAL A 28 15.99 27.27 5.05
C VAL A 28 14.98 26.13 4.80
N ALA A 29 15.36 24.88 5.05
CA ALA A 29 14.47 23.74 4.84
C ALA A 29 13.45 23.55 5.98
N ALA A 30 13.73 24.03 7.19
CA ALA A 30 12.90 23.82 8.33
C ALA A 30 11.50 24.49 8.31
N PRO A 31 11.32 25.69 7.76
CA PRO A 31 10.01 26.35 7.81
C PRO A 31 9.02 25.90 6.75
N VAL A 32 9.47 25.15 5.74
CA VAL A 32 8.58 24.71 4.65
C VAL A 32 7.79 23.47 4.99
N GLN A 33 8.07 22.86 6.11
CA GLN A 33 7.38 21.68 6.63
C GLN A 33 6.07 22.02 7.37
N ASN A 34 5.38 23.07 7.00
CA ASN A 34 3.95 23.20 7.28
C ASN A 34 3.22 22.17 6.38
N GLY A 35 3.69 20.92 6.45
CA GLY A 35 3.06 19.81 5.81
C GLY A 35 1.71 19.56 6.46
N LEU A 36 0.68 20.08 5.86
CA LEU A 36 -0.58 19.38 5.79
C LEU A 36 -0.26 18.07 5.07
N THR A 37 0.28 17.09 5.79
CA THR A 37 0.33 15.72 5.32
C THR A 37 -1.10 15.35 5.02
N ALA A 38 -1.43 15.21 3.75
CA ALA A 38 -2.71 14.64 3.38
C ALA A 38 -2.86 13.33 4.17
N PRO A 39 -4.00 13.10 4.84
CA PRO A 39 -4.18 11.90 5.65
C PRO A 39 -3.85 10.68 4.79
N ALA A 40 -3.02 9.80 5.31
CA ALA A 40 -2.66 8.57 4.64
C ALA A 40 -3.95 7.79 4.35
N VAL A 41 -4.16 7.41 3.09
CA VAL A 41 -5.32 6.59 2.70
C VAL A 41 -4.99 5.15 3.05
N THR A 42 -5.80 4.55 3.91
CA THR A 42 -5.71 3.13 4.26
C THR A 42 -6.73 2.35 3.45
N LEU A 43 -6.30 1.30 2.76
CA LEU A 43 -7.14 0.28 2.13
C LEU A 43 -7.26 -0.89 3.09
N THR A 44 -8.47 -1.43 3.27
CA THR A 44 -8.73 -2.63 4.07
C THR A 44 -9.62 -3.59 3.29
N ALA A 45 -9.16 -4.83 3.12
CA ALA A 45 -9.95 -5.95 2.61
C ALA A 45 -10.60 -6.70 3.76
N SER A 46 -11.85 -7.12 3.62
CA SER A 46 -12.56 -7.89 4.64
C SER A 46 -13.60 -8.83 4.04
N VAL A 47 -13.92 -9.90 4.78
CA VAL A 47 -15.08 -10.76 4.49
C VAL A 47 -16.31 -10.15 5.14
N GLN A 48 -17.32 -9.88 4.32
CA GLN A 48 -18.60 -9.34 4.79
C GLN A 48 -19.61 -10.43 5.13
N ASN A 49 -19.65 -11.49 4.33
CA ASN A 49 -20.62 -12.57 4.49
C ASN A 49 -20.12 -13.87 3.85
N GLN A 50 -20.60 -15.00 4.37
CA GLN A 50 -20.41 -16.33 3.80
C GLN A 50 -21.73 -17.09 3.80
N GLN A 51 -22.03 -17.79 2.72
CA GLN A 51 -23.27 -18.60 2.58
C GLN A 51 -22.97 -19.91 1.87
N CYS A 52 -23.40 -21.02 2.48
CA CYS A 52 -23.32 -22.35 1.87
C CYS A 52 -24.16 -22.45 0.61
N GLN A 53 -23.60 -23.08 -0.40
CA GLN A 53 -24.24 -23.43 -1.65
C GLN A 53 -24.34 -24.98 -1.76
N ARG A 54 -25.11 -25.46 -2.70
CA ARG A 54 -25.13 -26.89 -2.98
C ARG A 54 -23.78 -27.36 -3.53
N GLY A 55 -23.30 -28.52 -3.09
CA GLY A 55 -22.11 -29.19 -3.60
C GLY A 55 -20.81 -28.61 -3.04
N ASP A 56 -20.68 -28.57 -1.72
CA ASP A 56 -19.45 -28.25 -0.98
C ASP A 56 -18.81 -26.92 -1.41
N LYS A 57 -19.66 -25.92 -1.62
CA LYS A 57 -19.25 -24.56 -2.02
C LYS A 57 -19.82 -23.50 -1.10
N VAL A 58 -19.03 -22.46 -0.91
CA VAL A 58 -19.39 -21.30 -0.10
C VAL A 58 -19.31 -20.04 -0.95
N ASN A 59 -20.40 -19.30 -1.07
CA ASN A 59 -20.38 -17.95 -1.61
C ASN A 59 -19.83 -17.01 -0.53
N VAL A 60 -18.76 -16.33 -0.85
CA VAL A 60 -18.08 -15.36 0.01
C VAL A 60 -18.23 -13.98 -0.57
N THR A 61 -18.78 -13.07 0.21
CA THR A 61 -18.85 -11.65 -0.15
C THR A 61 -17.67 -10.94 0.50
N LEU A 62 -16.80 -10.37 -0.35
CA LEU A 62 -15.63 -9.60 0.01
C LEU A 62 -15.92 -8.12 -0.17
N THR A 63 -15.37 -7.28 0.68
CA THR A 63 -15.48 -5.82 0.54
C THR A 63 -14.15 -5.12 0.81
N ALA A 64 -13.93 -4.02 0.09
CA ALA A 64 -12.79 -3.14 0.26
C ALA A 64 -13.24 -1.82 0.86
N THR A 65 -12.55 -1.35 1.88
CA THR A 65 -12.84 -0.06 2.53
C THR A 65 -11.64 0.88 2.40
N LEU A 66 -11.89 2.12 2.02
CA LEU A 66 -10.90 3.19 1.98
C LEU A 66 -11.18 4.20 3.09
N THR A 67 -10.18 4.46 3.91
CA THR A 67 -10.26 5.46 4.98
C THR A 67 -9.12 6.49 4.83
N PRO A 68 -9.44 7.76 4.62
CA PRO A 68 -10.76 8.34 4.33
C PRO A 68 -11.31 7.89 2.98
N ALA A 69 -12.64 7.90 2.82
CA ALA A 69 -13.30 7.52 1.59
C ALA A 69 -12.80 8.35 0.39
N GLN A 70 -12.59 7.68 -0.74
CA GLN A 70 -12.07 8.28 -1.96
C GLN A 70 -13.08 8.19 -3.11
N ARG A 71 -13.15 9.24 -3.94
CA ARG A 71 -13.95 9.24 -5.18
C ARG A 71 -13.08 8.88 -6.38
N ASN A 72 -13.71 8.42 -7.44
CA ASN A 72 -13.08 8.09 -8.73
C ASN A 72 -11.96 7.04 -8.58
N VAL A 73 -12.22 6.03 -7.77
CA VAL A 73 -11.38 4.84 -7.58
C VAL A 73 -11.97 3.65 -8.31
N ARG A 74 -11.12 2.70 -8.67
CA ARG A 74 -11.52 1.41 -9.25
C ARG A 74 -10.90 0.29 -8.45
N PHE A 75 -11.67 -0.77 -8.24
CA PHE A 75 -11.29 -1.98 -7.52
C PHE A 75 -11.14 -3.14 -8.48
N SER A 76 -10.12 -3.97 -8.28
CA SER A 76 -9.94 -5.27 -8.93
C SER A 76 -9.60 -6.30 -7.86
N TRP A 77 -10.16 -7.51 -7.98
CA TRP A 77 -9.98 -8.59 -7.04
C TRP A 77 -9.24 -9.76 -7.68
N ASP A 78 -8.34 -10.35 -6.91
CA ASP A 78 -7.65 -11.60 -7.15
C ASP A 78 -8.12 -12.56 -6.05
N PHE A 79 -8.89 -13.59 -6.43
CA PHE A 79 -9.59 -14.44 -5.47
C PHE A 79 -8.75 -15.58 -4.92
N ASN A 80 -7.68 -15.94 -5.59
CA ASN A 80 -6.79 -17.05 -5.23
C ASN A 80 -5.38 -16.58 -4.84
N ASN A 81 -5.15 -15.26 -4.88
CA ASN A 81 -3.87 -14.62 -4.56
C ASN A 81 -2.70 -15.14 -5.41
N ASP A 82 -2.94 -15.40 -6.69
CA ASP A 82 -1.90 -15.82 -7.65
C ASP A 82 -1.20 -14.64 -8.35
N GLY A 83 -1.63 -13.40 -8.07
CA GLY A 83 -1.12 -12.17 -8.64
C GLY A 83 -1.83 -11.76 -9.94
N ILE A 84 -2.80 -12.52 -10.41
CA ILE A 84 -3.63 -12.22 -11.57
C ILE A 84 -5.01 -11.79 -11.07
N PHE A 85 -5.45 -10.58 -11.45
CA PHE A 85 -6.75 -10.07 -11.01
C PHE A 85 -7.88 -10.69 -11.82
N ASP A 86 -8.77 -11.42 -11.14
CA ASP A 86 -9.92 -12.12 -11.72
C ASP A 86 -11.03 -11.15 -12.17
N THR A 87 -11.09 -9.96 -11.58
CA THR A 87 -12.07 -8.95 -11.95
C THR A 87 -11.46 -7.79 -12.71
N ALA A 88 -12.18 -7.31 -13.74
CA ALA A 88 -11.85 -6.05 -14.39
C ALA A 88 -12.01 -4.88 -13.39
N PRO A 89 -11.21 -3.79 -13.52
CA PRO A 89 -11.33 -2.62 -12.67
C PRO A 89 -12.72 -1.99 -12.76
N ASN A 90 -13.42 -1.89 -11.63
CA ASN A 90 -14.77 -1.30 -11.53
C ASN A 90 -14.90 -0.44 -10.26
N THR A 91 -15.99 0.30 -10.14
CA THR A 91 -16.22 1.24 -9.02
C THR A 91 -16.88 0.59 -7.80
N ASN A 92 -17.32 -0.68 -7.89
CA ASN A 92 -17.92 -1.38 -6.79
C ASN A 92 -16.83 -1.96 -5.87
N PRO A 93 -16.77 -1.60 -4.59
CA PRO A 93 -15.81 -2.14 -3.65
C PRO A 93 -16.15 -3.57 -3.20
N THR A 94 -17.36 -4.06 -3.48
CA THR A 94 -17.86 -5.34 -3.01
C THR A 94 -17.99 -6.33 -4.16
N VAL A 95 -17.61 -7.59 -3.90
CA VAL A 95 -17.69 -8.69 -4.86
C VAL A 95 -18.12 -9.97 -4.15
N THR A 96 -18.86 -10.83 -4.83
CA THR A 96 -19.18 -12.16 -4.35
C THR A 96 -18.56 -13.20 -5.29
N THR A 97 -17.87 -14.18 -4.72
CA THR A 97 -17.26 -15.29 -5.45
C THR A 97 -17.45 -16.60 -4.68
N SER A 98 -17.21 -17.73 -5.34
CA SER A 98 -17.42 -19.06 -4.75
C SER A 98 -16.09 -19.73 -4.47
N TYR A 99 -15.96 -20.28 -3.26
CA TYR A 99 -14.83 -21.09 -2.80
C TYR A 99 -15.30 -22.50 -2.44
N PRO A 100 -14.40 -23.50 -2.42
CA PRO A 100 -14.68 -24.75 -1.72
C PRO A 100 -14.97 -24.48 -0.23
N ASP A 101 -15.73 -25.34 0.40
CA ASP A 101 -15.91 -25.29 1.86
C ASP A 101 -14.66 -25.82 2.61
N GLU A 102 -14.59 -25.57 3.90
CA GLU A 102 -13.53 -26.03 4.82
C GLU A 102 -12.08 -25.73 4.34
N VAL A 103 -11.86 -24.68 3.55
CA VAL A 103 -10.52 -24.27 3.12
C VAL A 103 -10.11 -22.93 3.73
N ASN A 104 -8.81 -22.73 3.86
CA ASN A 104 -8.22 -21.40 4.09
C ASN A 104 -7.96 -20.75 2.72
N ALA A 105 -8.55 -19.61 2.51
CA ALA A 105 -8.41 -18.84 1.29
C ALA A 105 -7.81 -17.45 1.58
N THR A 106 -7.11 -16.89 0.61
CA THR A 106 -6.63 -15.51 0.64
C THR A 106 -7.12 -14.82 -0.63
N ALA A 107 -7.74 -13.66 -0.47
CA ALA A 107 -8.12 -12.80 -1.57
C ALA A 107 -7.40 -11.45 -1.46
N THR A 108 -6.98 -10.90 -2.58
CA THR A 108 -6.29 -9.62 -2.67
C THR A 108 -7.12 -8.63 -3.46
N VAL A 109 -7.24 -7.42 -2.95
CA VAL A 109 -7.86 -6.30 -3.65
C VAL A 109 -6.80 -5.27 -4.06
N LYS A 110 -6.94 -4.76 -5.26
CA LYS A 110 -6.18 -3.61 -5.76
C LYS A 110 -7.13 -2.46 -6.00
N VAL A 111 -6.82 -1.31 -5.41
CA VAL A 111 -7.50 -0.05 -5.73
C VAL A 111 -6.60 0.81 -6.59
N THR A 112 -7.18 1.46 -7.59
CA THR A 112 -6.48 2.38 -8.50
C THR A 112 -7.19 3.73 -8.56
N LYS A 113 -6.40 4.81 -8.58
CA LYS A 113 -6.85 6.19 -8.80
C LYS A 113 -5.85 6.92 -9.70
N GLY A 114 -6.20 7.11 -10.97
CA GLY A 114 -5.25 7.60 -11.96
C GLY A 114 -4.04 6.65 -12.08
N THR A 115 -2.85 7.16 -11.86
CA THR A 115 -1.59 6.39 -11.90
C THR A 115 -1.20 5.76 -10.56
N ARG A 116 -1.95 6.02 -9.49
CA ARG A 116 -1.67 5.49 -8.15
C ARG A 116 -2.45 4.21 -7.90
N SER A 117 -1.86 3.28 -7.17
CA SER A 117 -2.52 2.06 -6.73
C SER A 117 -2.07 1.66 -5.33
N ALA A 118 -2.94 0.92 -4.65
CA ALA A 118 -2.66 0.25 -3.38
C ALA A 118 -3.29 -1.14 -3.42
N THR A 119 -2.75 -2.06 -2.66
CA THR A 119 -3.26 -3.44 -2.50
C THR A 119 -3.41 -3.77 -1.03
N ASP A 120 -4.39 -4.60 -0.72
CA ASP A 120 -4.55 -5.23 0.58
C ASP A 120 -5.13 -6.63 0.41
N SER A 121 -4.93 -7.51 1.39
CA SER A 121 -5.33 -8.92 1.32
C SER A 121 -6.05 -9.34 2.59
N VAL A 122 -7.02 -10.23 2.45
CA VAL A 122 -7.72 -10.87 3.55
C VAL A 122 -7.58 -12.38 3.46
N THR A 123 -7.17 -13.01 4.56
CA THR A 123 -7.14 -14.47 4.71
C THR A 123 -8.28 -14.89 5.61
N PHE A 124 -9.03 -15.91 5.23
CA PHE A 124 -10.22 -16.39 5.92
C PHE A 124 -10.39 -17.90 5.74
N ALA A 125 -11.04 -18.51 6.71
CA ALA A 125 -11.54 -19.88 6.58
C ALA A 125 -12.96 -19.87 6.00
N THR A 126 -13.26 -20.75 5.05
CA THR A 126 -14.62 -20.93 4.55
C THR A 126 -15.44 -21.79 5.51
N LEU A 127 -16.76 -21.58 5.49
CA LEU A 127 -17.69 -22.36 6.29
C LEU A 127 -17.64 -23.84 5.90
N ARG A 128 -18.01 -24.70 6.85
CA ARG A 128 -18.37 -26.08 6.58
C ARG A 128 -19.83 -26.13 6.12
N CYS A 129 -20.06 -26.76 4.98
CA CYS A 129 -21.40 -26.95 4.41
C CYS A 129 -21.80 -28.41 4.52
N GLU A 130 -22.99 -28.67 5.09
CA GLU A 130 -23.57 -30.00 5.24
C GLU A 130 -24.73 -30.25 4.24
#